data_1691ffee20aef11869842726ab6a965d
#
_entry.id   1691ffee20aef11869842726ab6a965d
#
_cell.length_a   1.000
_cell.length_b   1.000
_cell.length_c   1.000
_cell.angle_alpha   90.00
_cell.angle_beta   90.00
_cell.angle_gamma   90.00
#
_symmetry.space_group_name_H-M   'P 1'
#
loop_
_entity.id
_entity.type
_entity.pdbx_description
1 polymer ?
#
loop_
_entity_poly.entity_id
_entity_poly.type
_entity_poly.pdbx_seq_one_letter_code
_entity_poly.pdbx_strand_id
1 'polypeptide(L)'
;MDEKKNITPVLSDETDAASVPDAGELRRKKKRQRQLVTSILLVVFAAVLIAVYFIVAPLLSEDGNAADTTETEAVSVSAHQSSEVLSLTFPSSEESEGTITLSRGSSSADWEYVQRPGFPLSDTKLSKLASAVASISASREITEPESLSTYGLDNPSLTVTVGYSDGTTRSYSIGNYNEFSSVYYMMTDGSNTIYTVDSTIM
;
A
#
# COMPACT_ATOMS: atom_id res chain seq x y z
N MET A 1 31.09 103.04 -27.54
CA MET A 1 32.37 103.40 -26.86
C MET A 1 32.79 102.10 -26.20
N ASP A 2 33.57 101.44 -26.90
CA ASP A 2 34.96 101.15 -26.60
C ASP A 2 35.12 100.10 -25.47
N GLU A 3 35.66 99.17 -25.72
CA GLU A 3 36.81 98.59 -26.37
C GLU A 3 37.49 97.62 -25.46
N LYS A 4 37.82 96.56 -26.07
CA LYS A 4 39.10 95.81 -25.93
C LYS A 4 39.34 95.02 -24.69
N LYS A 5 39.78 93.89 -24.80
CA LYS A 5 40.81 93.12 -25.53
C LYS A 5 41.35 92.14 -24.51
N ASN A 6 41.33 90.94 -24.77
CA ASN A 6 42.32 90.12 -25.42
C ASN A 6 43.05 89.18 -24.48
N ILE A 7 43.22 88.02 -24.97
CA ILE A 7 44.33 87.09 -24.91
C ILE A 7 44.25 85.94 -23.91
N THR A 8 43.99 84.81 -24.56
CA THR A 8 44.54 83.44 -24.23
C THR A 8 46.10 83.54 -23.99
N PRO A 9 46.71 82.44 -23.57
CA PRO A 9 46.43 81.03 -23.60
C PRO A 9 46.97 80.21 -22.41
N VAL A 10 46.87 78.88 -22.60
CA VAL A 10 47.89 77.82 -22.30
C VAL A 10 47.65 77.00 -21.04
N LEU A 11 47.23 75.88 -21.33
CA LEU A 11 47.90 74.56 -21.43
C LEU A 11 48.04 73.80 -20.11
N SER A 12 47.44 72.63 -20.26
CA SER A 12 47.86 71.37 -19.60
C SER A 12 47.79 71.29 -18.07
N ASP A 13 47.02 70.45 -17.54
CA ASP A 13 47.50 69.05 -17.29
C ASP A 13 46.36 68.10 -16.99
N GLU A 14 46.24 67.14 -17.83
CA GLU A 14 45.51 65.94 -17.57
C GLU A 14 46.24 65.15 -16.52
N THR A 15 45.77 65.19 -15.29
CA THR A 15 46.18 64.19 -14.32
C THR A 15 45.01 63.30 -14.03
N ASP A 16 45.02 62.20 -14.72
CA ASP A 16 44.21 61.02 -14.52
C ASP A 16 44.35 60.56 -13.04
N ALA A 17 43.45 61.03 -12.20
CA ALA A 17 43.39 60.57 -10.83
C ALA A 17 42.62 59.22 -10.86
N ALA A 18 43.34 58.16 -11.12
CA ALA A 18 42.89 56.82 -10.85
C ALA A 18 42.30 56.75 -9.44
N SER A 19 40.98 56.65 -9.34
CA SER A 19 40.25 56.53 -8.10
C SER A 19 40.68 55.21 -7.41
N VAL A 20 41.47 55.35 -6.37
CA VAL A 20 41.84 54.23 -5.49
C VAL A 20 40.52 53.68 -4.90
N PRO A 21 40.15 52.43 -5.13
CA PRO A 21 38.90 51.88 -4.58
C PRO A 21 39.01 51.90 -3.06
N ASP A 22 37.95 52.44 -2.43
CA ASP A 22 37.84 52.54 -0.98
C ASP A 22 38.00 51.15 -0.35
N ALA A 23 38.89 51.07 0.64
CA ALA A 23 39.18 49.84 1.39
C ALA A 23 37.91 49.19 2.00
N GLY A 24 36.83 49.96 2.17
CA GLY A 24 35.52 49.47 2.62
C GLY A 24 34.77 48.63 1.59
N GLU A 25 34.85 49.03 0.30
CA GLU A 25 34.20 48.28 -0.80
C GLU A 25 34.88 46.93 -1.05
N LEU A 26 36.21 46.88 -0.98
CA LEU A 26 36.97 45.64 -1.12
C LEU A 26 36.65 44.65 0.01
N ARG A 27 36.47 45.15 1.24
CA ARG A 27 36.07 44.30 2.39
C ARG A 27 34.65 43.78 2.26
N ARG A 28 33.70 44.58 1.74
CA ARG A 28 32.30 44.17 1.50
C ARG A 28 32.21 43.16 0.36
N LYS A 29 32.93 43.31 -0.73
CA LYS A 29 33.01 42.34 -1.84
C LYS A 29 33.60 41.02 -1.37
N LYS A 30 34.69 41.04 -0.59
CA LYS A 30 35.35 39.85 -0.04
C LYS A 30 34.45 39.10 0.96
N LYS A 31 33.64 39.82 1.77
CA LYS A 31 32.68 39.21 2.72
C LYS A 31 31.51 38.56 1.98
N ARG A 32 30.94 39.21 0.95
CA ARG A 32 29.88 38.63 0.08
C ARG A 32 30.40 37.40 -0.68
N GLN A 33 31.61 37.47 -1.21
CA GLN A 33 32.19 36.36 -1.94
C GLN A 33 32.46 35.16 -1.02
N ARG A 34 32.89 35.36 0.22
CA ARG A 34 33.02 34.29 1.21
C ARG A 34 31.66 33.69 1.60
N GLN A 35 30.63 34.49 1.79
CA GLN A 35 29.28 34.02 2.07
C GLN A 35 28.71 33.20 0.90
N LEU A 36 28.90 33.63 -0.34
CA LEU A 36 28.47 32.88 -1.55
C LEU A 36 29.21 31.54 -1.65
N VAL A 37 30.53 31.55 -1.45
CA VAL A 37 31.34 30.31 -1.48
C VAL A 37 30.89 29.34 -0.36
N THR A 38 30.61 29.85 0.85
CA THR A 38 30.15 29.03 1.96
C THR A 38 28.74 28.44 1.69
N SER A 39 27.82 29.25 1.10
CA SER A 39 26.51 28.75 0.70
C SER A 39 26.58 27.69 -0.39
N ILE A 40 27.40 27.89 -1.41
CA ILE A 40 27.60 26.92 -2.49
C ILE A 40 28.21 25.63 -1.92
N LEU A 41 29.19 25.73 -1.05
CA LEU A 41 29.83 24.57 -0.40
C LEU A 41 28.78 23.76 0.42
N LEU A 42 27.86 24.45 1.12
CA LEU A 42 26.83 23.82 1.94
C LEU A 42 25.78 23.09 1.06
N VAL A 43 25.41 23.69 -0.07
CA VAL A 43 24.50 23.05 -1.04
C VAL A 43 25.15 21.82 -1.69
N VAL A 44 26.44 21.92 -2.08
CA VAL A 44 27.17 20.79 -2.64
C VAL A 44 27.31 19.67 -1.58
N PHE A 45 27.61 20.02 -0.33
CA PHE A 45 27.67 19.04 0.75
C PHE A 45 26.34 18.34 0.99
N ALA A 46 25.23 19.08 0.99
CA ALA A 46 23.89 18.50 1.09
C ALA A 46 23.57 17.58 -0.09
N ALA A 47 23.93 17.97 -1.32
CA ALA A 47 23.73 17.13 -2.50
C ALA A 47 24.56 15.83 -2.44
N VAL A 48 25.80 15.90 -1.93
CA VAL A 48 26.64 14.70 -1.71
C VAL A 48 26.02 13.79 -0.65
N LEU A 49 25.50 14.34 0.46
CA LEU A 49 24.84 13.52 1.49
C LEU A 49 23.59 12.81 0.93
N ILE A 50 22.80 13.49 0.10
CA ILE A 50 21.65 12.89 -0.56
C ILE A 50 22.09 11.77 -1.52
N ALA A 51 23.13 12.01 -2.32
CA ALA A 51 23.66 10.99 -3.22
C ALA A 51 24.22 9.78 -2.47
N VAL A 52 24.94 10.00 -1.36
CA VAL A 52 25.44 8.94 -0.48
C VAL A 52 24.28 8.19 0.16
N TYR A 53 23.22 8.87 0.59
CA TYR A 53 22.03 8.23 1.12
C TYR A 53 21.40 7.27 0.10
N PHE A 54 21.21 7.70 -1.16
CA PHE A 54 20.65 6.85 -2.21
C PHE A 54 21.56 5.68 -2.63
N ILE A 55 22.87 5.79 -2.42
CA ILE A 55 23.83 4.70 -2.71
C ILE A 55 23.93 3.73 -1.52
N VAL A 56 23.89 4.25 -0.29
CA VAL A 56 24.13 3.45 0.93
C VAL A 56 22.81 2.86 1.46
N ALA A 57 21.67 3.52 1.25
CA ALA A 57 20.39 3.01 1.69
C ALA A 57 20.09 1.58 1.17
N PRO A 58 20.28 1.24 -0.11
CA PRO A 58 20.09 -0.13 -0.58
C PRO A 58 21.14 -1.12 -0.07
N LEU A 59 22.32 -0.68 0.31
CA LEU A 59 23.39 -1.54 0.85
C LEU A 59 23.25 -1.83 2.34
N LEU A 60 22.51 -1.00 3.08
CA LEU A 60 22.18 -1.21 4.50
C LEU A 60 20.87 -1.96 4.70
N SER A 61 20.13 -2.24 3.62
CA SER A 61 18.87 -2.99 3.65
C SER A 61 19.08 -4.51 3.56
N GLU A 62 20.29 -4.99 3.81
CA GLU A 62 20.65 -6.40 3.76
C GLU A 62 20.56 -7.07 5.14
N ASP A 63 19.55 -6.72 5.95
CA ASP A 63 19.04 -7.56 7.03
C ASP A 63 17.59 -7.17 7.36
N GLY A 64 16.67 -7.96 6.83
CA GLY A 64 15.41 -8.35 7.42
C GLY A 64 14.48 -7.24 7.92
N ASN A 65 14.05 -6.34 7.10
CA ASN A 65 12.66 -5.87 7.05
C ASN A 65 12.51 -4.82 5.92
N ALA A 66 12.60 -5.27 4.70
CA ALA A 66 12.01 -4.53 3.60
C ALA A 66 10.51 -4.54 3.85
N ALA A 67 9.98 -3.44 4.41
CA ALA A 67 8.64 -3.05 4.07
C ALA A 67 8.67 -2.78 2.55
N ASP A 68 8.58 -3.86 1.79
CA ASP A 68 8.27 -3.85 0.38
C ASP A 68 6.86 -3.26 0.28
N THR A 69 6.80 -1.96 0.05
CA THR A 69 5.59 -1.32 -0.46
C THR A 69 5.53 -1.59 -1.97
N THR A 70 5.69 -2.85 -2.33
CA THR A 70 5.07 -3.37 -3.51
C THR A 70 3.58 -3.36 -3.16
N GLU A 71 2.78 -2.56 -3.82
CA GLU A 71 1.36 -2.82 -3.94
C GLU A 71 1.28 -4.26 -4.42
N THR A 72 1.11 -5.18 -3.47
CA THR A 72 0.87 -6.58 -3.79
C THR A 72 -0.49 -6.55 -4.46
N GLU A 73 -0.54 -6.71 -5.78
CA GLU A 73 -1.80 -6.84 -6.50
C GLU A 73 -2.61 -7.91 -5.76
N ALA A 74 -3.81 -7.54 -5.34
CA ALA A 74 -4.68 -8.44 -4.60
C ALA A 74 -4.92 -9.70 -5.44
N VAL A 75 -4.57 -10.85 -4.90
CA VAL A 75 -4.77 -12.14 -5.58
C VAL A 75 -6.24 -12.49 -5.53
N SER A 76 -6.88 -12.67 -6.68
CA SER A 76 -8.27 -13.11 -6.73
C SER A 76 -8.33 -14.62 -6.44
N VAL A 77 -8.93 -14.99 -5.31
CA VAL A 77 -9.13 -16.39 -4.92
C VAL A 77 -10.46 -16.91 -5.44
N SER A 78 -11.48 -16.06 -5.45
CA SER A 78 -12.80 -16.35 -6.03
C SER A 78 -13.30 -15.12 -6.78
N ALA A 79 -13.81 -15.32 -7.99
CA ALA A 79 -14.30 -14.26 -8.88
C ALA A 79 -15.67 -14.60 -9.45
N HIS A 80 -16.58 -15.01 -8.58
CA HIS A 80 -17.98 -15.25 -8.91
C HIS A 80 -18.83 -14.03 -8.60
N GLN A 81 -20.05 -14.00 -9.13
CA GLN A 81 -21.05 -13.02 -8.71
C GLN A 81 -21.87 -13.56 -7.54
N SER A 82 -22.33 -12.69 -6.67
CA SER A 82 -23.21 -13.09 -5.55
C SER A 82 -24.50 -13.75 -6.02
N SER A 83 -24.97 -13.44 -7.22
CA SER A 83 -26.11 -14.08 -7.88
C SER A 83 -25.86 -15.54 -8.25
N GLU A 84 -24.63 -15.94 -8.42
CA GLU A 84 -24.24 -17.31 -8.77
C GLU A 84 -24.18 -18.22 -7.54
N VAL A 85 -24.08 -17.67 -6.33
CA VAL A 85 -24.06 -18.44 -5.09
C VAL A 85 -25.46 -18.96 -4.80
N LEU A 86 -25.66 -20.29 -4.83
CA LEU A 86 -26.95 -20.94 -4.59
C LEU A 86 -26.97 -21.71 -3.26
N SER A 87 -25.85 -22.10 -2.71
CA SER A 87 -25.82 -22.77 -1.41
C SER A 87 -24.59 -22.40 -0.60
N LEU A 88 -24.77 -22.43 0.72
CA LEU A 88 -23.72 -22.19 1.73
C LEU A 88 -23.86 -23.27 2.78
N THR A 89 -22.80 -24.02 3.04
CA THR A 89 -22.75 -25.06 4.08
C THR A 89 -21.57 -24.80 5.00
N PHE A 90 -21.83 -24.79 6.30
CA PHE A 90 -20.80 -24.58 7.32
C PHE A 90 -21.15 -25.37 8.59
N PRO A 91 -20.18 -25.71 9.45
CA PRO A 91 -20.42 -26.41 10.68
C PRO A 91 -21.30 -25.58 11.63
N SER A 92 -22.22 -26.25 12.32
CA SER A 92 -22.99 -25.61 13.38
C SER A 92 -22.10 -25.42 14.62
N SER A 93 -22.33 -24.32 15.33
CA SER A 93 -21.73 -24.13 16.66
C SER A 93 -22.34 -25.06 17.72
N GLU A 94 -23.50 -25.67 17.43
CA GLU A 94 -24.14 -26.65 18.28
C GLU A 94 -23.81 -28.06 17.79
N GLU A 95 -23.12 -28.84 18.62
CA GLU A 95 -22.70 -30.22 18.28
C GLU A 95 -23.88 -31.12 17.83
N SER A 96 -25.10 -30.87 18.30
CA SER A 96 -26.29 -31.63 17.95
C SER A 96 -26.79 -31.38 16.52
N GLU A 97 -26.43 -30.28 15.88
CA GLU A 97 -26.94 -29.90 14.56
C GLU A 97 -26.02 -30.30 13.38
N GLY A 98 -24.75 -30.59 13.67
CA GLY A 98 -23.79 -31.00 12.65
C GLY A 98 -23.43 -29.87 11.69
N THR A 99 -24.11 -29.77 10.57
CA THR A 99 -23.89 -28.73 9.56
C THR A 99 -25.16 -27.93 9.28
N ILE A 100 -24.97 -26.64 9.03
CA ILE A 100 -26.01 -25.72 8.58
C ILE A 100 -25.88 -25.58 7.07
N THR A 101 -26.96 -25.83 6.35
CA THR A 101 -27.04 -25.62 4.91
C THR A 101 -28.11 -24.58 4.60
N LEU A 102 -27.69 -23.50 4.00
CA LEU A 102 -28.56 -22.47 3.46
C LEU A 102 -28.56 -22.61 1.94
N SER A 103 -29.73 -22.61 1.32
CA SER A 103 -29.85 -22.73 -0.13
C SER A 103 -30.92 -21.82 -0.68
N ARG A 104 -30.83 -21.55 -1.98
CA ARG A 104 -31.87 -20.89 -2.77
C ARG A 104 -31.98 -21.54 -4.15
N GLY A 105 -33.17 -21.63 -4.67
CA GLY A 105 -33.42 -22.29 -5.96
C GLY A 105 -32.94 -21.50 -7.17
N SER A 106 -32.77 -20.19 -7.04
CA SER A 106 -32.25 -19.30 -8.07
C SER A 106 -31.73 -18.01 -7.44
N SER A 107 -31.08 -17.17 -8.24
CA SER A 107 -30.56 -15.86 -7.79
C SER A 107 -31.61 -14.91 -7.23
N SER A 108 -32.86 -15.06 -7.65
CA SER A 108 -34.01 -14.24 -7.23
C SER A 108 -34.90 -14.90 -6.19
N ALA A 109 -34.61 -16.17 -5.82
CA ALA A 109 -35.36 -16.88 -4.79
C ALA A 109 -34.84 -16.51 -3.40
N ASP A 110 -35.73 -16.59 -2.42
CA ASP A 110 -35.40 -16.41 -1.02
C ASP A 110 -34.49 -17.53 -0.52
N TRP A 111 -33.68 -17.24 0.46
CA TRP A 111 -32.85 -18.22 1.13
C TRP A 111 -33.69 -19.10 2.06
N GLU A 112 -33.37 -20.36 2.08
CA GLU A 112 -34.01 -21.34 2.95
C GLU A 112 -32.96 -22.08 3.79
N TYR A 113 -33.31 -22.34 5.06
CA TYR A 113 -32.53 -23.23 5.91
C TYR A 113 -32.99 -24.66 5.66
N VAL A 114 -32.17 -25.44 4.95
CA VAL A 114 -32.54 -26.77 4.46
C VAL A 114 -32.99 -27.72 5.57
N GLN A 115 -32.30 -27.68 6.72
CA GLN A 115 -32.63 -28.55 7.85
C GLN A 115 -33.85 -28.08 8.65
N ARG A 116 -34.29 -26.80 8.48
CA ARG A 116 -35.47 -26.22 9.15
C ARG A 116 -36.25 -25.33 8.18
N PRO A 117 -37.04 -25.94 7.27
CA PRO A 117 -37.86 -25.17 6.33
C PRO A 117 -38.79 -24.20 7.05
N GLY A 118 -38.90 -22.97 6.53
CA GLY A 118 -39.69 -21.92 7.15
C GLY A 118 -39.07 -21.21 8.33
N PHE A 119 -37.80 -21.50 8.66
CA PHE A 119 -37.05 -20.73 9.66
C PHE A 119 -36.82 -19.30 9.15
N PRO A 120 -37.11 -18.26 9.97
CA PRO A 120 -36.96 -16.88 9.52
C PRO A 120 -35.49 -16.52 9.33
N LEU A 121 -35.12 -16.25 8.10
CA LEU A 121 -33.78 -15.83 7.71
C LEU A 121 -33.72 -14.32 7.38
N SER A 122 -32.56 -13.72 7.49
CA SER A 122 -32.37 -12.34 7.09
C SER A 122 -31.71 -12.27 5.71
N ASP A 123 -32.50 -11.99 4.68
CA ASP A 123 -32.00 -11.88 3.29
C ASP A 123 -30.89 -10.88 3.12
N THR A 124 -30.91 -9.76 3.87
CA THR A 124 -29.85 -8.76 3.85
C THR A 124 -28.51 -9.33 4.33
N LYS A 125 -28.51 -10.13 5.41
CA LYS A 125 -27.30 -10.76 5.94
C LYS A 125 -26.79 -11.84 5.00
N LEU A 126 -27.69 -12.64 4.45
CA LEU A 126 -27.33 -13.72 3.52
C LEU A 126 -26.83 -13.20 2.18
N SER A 127 -27.40 -12.11 1.68
CA SER A 127 -26.88 -11.43 0.48
C SER A 127 -25.46 -10.89 0.70
N LYS A 128 -25.16 -10.34 1.88
CA LYS A 128 -23.80 -9.90 2.23
C LYS A 128 -22.84 -11.09 2.32
N LEU A 129 -23.25 -12.18 2.97
CA LEU A 129 -22.45 -13.39 3.06
C LEU A 129 -22.18 -14.00 1.67
N ALA A 130 -23.23 -14.11 0.83
CA ALA A 130 -23.07 -14.56 -0.55
C ALA A 130 -22.12 -13.68 -1.36
N SER A 131 -22.16 -12.36 -1.16
CA SER A 131 -21.22 -11.44 -1.81
C SER A 131 -19.80 -11.63 -1.32
N ALA A 132 -19.60 -11.84 -0.03
CA ALA A 132 -18.27 -12.04 0.57
C ALA A 132 -17.61 -13.32 0.05
N VAL A 133 -18.35 -14.44 -0.04
CA VAL A 133 -17.81 -15.72 -0.52
C VAL A 133 -17.71 -15.81 -2.04
N ALA A 134 -18.48 -15.01 -2.77
CA ALA A 134 -18.43 -14.96 -4.23
C ALA A 134 -17.15 -14.29 -4.75
N SER A 135 -16.69 -13.24 -4.09
CA SER A 135 -15.54 -12.48 -4.50
C SER A 135 -14.54 -12.35 -3.34
N ILE A 136 -13.63 -13.31 -3.26
CA ILE A 136 -12.59 -13.35 -2.24
C ILE A 136 -11.30 -12.86 -2.86
N SER A 137 -10.72 -11.82 -2.25
CA SER A 137 -9.40 -11.31 -2.59
C SER A 137 -8.44 -11.54 -1.43
N ALA A 138 -7.23 -12.02 -1.75
CA ALA A 138 -6.16 -12.20 -0.81
C ALA A 138 -5.11 -11.11 -0.99
N SER A 139 -4.55 -10.66 0.10
CA SER A 139 -3.44 -9.72 0.09
C SER A 139 -2.10 -10.40 -0.21
N ARG A 140 -2.01 -11.71 0.04
CA ARG A 140 -0.80 -12.50 -0.20
C ARG A 140 -1.13 -13.97 -0.45
N GLU A 141 -0.28 -14.62 -1.24
CA GLU A 141 -0.28 -16.04 -1.52
C GLU A 141 1.00 -16.69 -0.94
N ILE A 142 0.86 -17.84 -0.29
CA ILE A 142 1.95 -18.67 0.27
C ILE A 142 1.87 -20.02 -0.42
N THR A 143 2.73 -20.24 -1.41
CA THR A 143 2.71 -21.43 -2.27
C THR A 143 3.46 -22.61 -1.70
N GLU A 144 4.44 -22.38 -0.80
CA GLU A 144 5.26 -23.39 -0.14
C GLU A 144 5.16 -23.25 1.39
N PRO A 145 4.01 -23.58 2.00
CA PRO A 145 3.86 -23.48 3.44
C PRO A 145 4.70 -24.54 4.16
N GLU A 146 5.35 -24.16 5.25
CA GLU A 146 6.14 -25.09 6.09
C GLU A 146 5.26 -26.22 6.66
N SER A 147 4.10 -25.86 7.21
CA SER A 147 3.15 -26.77 7.82
C SER A 147 1.78 -26.13 7.92
N LEU A 148 0.72 -26.87 7.63
CA LEU A 148 -0.65 -26.36 7.78
C LEU A 148 -0.98 -26.02 9.23
N SER A 149 -0.37 -26.70 10.21
CA SER A 149 -0.58 -26.43 11.63
C SER A 149 -0.09 -25.04 12.06
N THR A 150 0.97 -24.52 11.43
CA THR A 150 1.46 -23.15 11.68
C THR A 150 0.39 -22.10 11.40
N TYR A 151 -0.46 -22.37 10.43
CA TYR A 151 -1.52 -21.48 9.97
C TYR A 151 -2.91 -21.84 10.54
N GLY A 152 -2.99 -22.92 11.36
CA GLY A 152 -4.26 -23.42 11.91
C GLY A 152 -5.16 -24.07 10.87
N LEU A 153 -4.60 -24.54 9.76
CA LEU A 153 -5.32 -25.12 8.63
C LEU A 153 -5.37 -26.66 8.65
N ASP A 154 -4.66 -27.31 9.57
CA ASP A 154 -4.81 -28.72 9.90
C ASP A 154 -6.08 -29.00 10.72
N ASN A 155 -6.53 -28.01 11.48
CA ASN A 155 -7.82 -28.01 12.18
C ASN A 155 -8.46 -26.61 12.06
N PRO A 156 -9.04 -26.27 10.90
CA PRO A 156 -9.52 -24.93 10.62
C PRO A 156 -10.65 -24.53 11.58
N SER A 157 -10.65 -23.25 11.96
CA SER A 157 -11.68 -22.68 12.84
C SER A 157 -13.07 -22.64 12.17
N LEU A 158 -13.09 -22.54 10.85
CA LEU A 158 -14.29 -22.54 10.04
C LEU A 158 -14.00 -23.14 8.66
N THR A 159 -14.91 -23.97 8.16
CA THR A 159 -14.91 -24.40 6.76
C THR A 159 -16.26 -24.05 6.16
N VAL A 160 -16.27 -23.28 5.09
CA VAL A 160 -17.46 -22.89 4.34
C VAL A 160 -17.43 -23.56 2.98
N THR A 161 -18.45 -24.34 2.64
CA THR A 161 -18.62 -24.89 1.31
C THR A 161 -19.69 -24.08 0.57
N VAL A 162 -19.33 -23.59 -0.60
CA VAL A 162 -20.16 -22.74 -1.46
C VAL A 162 -20.53 -23.52 -2.70
N GLY A 163 -21.84 -23.58 -3.01
CA GLY A 163 -22.33 -24.14 -4.27
C GLY A 163 -22.80 -23.05 -5.20
N TYR A 164 -22.38 -23.14 -6.45
CA TYR A 164 -22.65 -22.15 -7.49
C TYR A 164 -23.71 -22.63 -8.51
N SER A 165 -24.27 -21.69 -9.26
CA SER A 165 -25.31 -21.93 -10.27
C SER A 165 -24.85 -22.78 -11.46
N ASP A 166 -23.56 -22.85 -11.71
CA ASP A 166 -22.93 -23.71 -12.73
C ASP A 166 -22.79 -25.18 -12.27
N GLY A 167 -23.22 -25.50 -11.04
CA GLY A 167 -23.10 -26.81 -10.42
C GLY A 167 -21.75 -27.09 -9.77
N THR A 168 -20.80 -26.14 -9.80
CA THR A 168 -19.53 -26.27 -9.09
C THR A 168 -19.70 -26.01 -7.61
N THR A 169 -18.82 -26.61 -6.81
CA THR A 169 -18.68 -26.34 -5.37
C THR A 169 -17.23 -26.02 -5.03
N ARG A 170 -17.04 -25.14 -4.04
CA ARG A 170 -15.72 -24.83 -3.49
C ARG A 170 -15.79 -24.74 -1.98
N SER A 171 -14.77 -25.28 -1.32
CA SER A 171 -14.65 -25.18 0.14
C SER A 171 -13.49 -24.25 0.50
N TYR A 172 -13.74 -23.38 1.45
CA TYR A 172 -12.81 -22.42 2.00
C TYR A 172 -12.59 -22.76 3.47
N SER A 173 -11.37 -23.15 3.83
CA SER A 173 -10.96 -23.41 5.20
C SER A 173 -10.26 -22.20 5.77
N ILE A 174 -10.72 -21.72 6.92
CA ILE A 174 -10.19 -20.54 7.61
C ILE A 174 -9.46 -20.99 8.87
N GLY A 175 -8.21 -20.68 8.95
CA GLY A 175 -7.31 -21.02 10.05
C GLY A 175 -7.11 -19.89 11.05
N ASN A 176 -5.89 -19.71 11.50
CA ASN A 176 -5.53 -18.75 12.53
C ASN A 176 -5.66 -17.30 12.04
N TYR A 177 -5.97 -16.42 13.00
CA TYR A 177 -5.87 -14.97 12.80
C TYR A 177 -4.47 -14.49 13.13
N ASN A 178 -3.89 -13.69 12.27
CA ASN A 178 -2.62 -13.01 12.50
C ASN A 178 -2.90 -11.59 13.01
N GLU A 179 -2.72 -11.36 14.30
CA GLU A 179 -2.97 -10.06 14.95
C GLU A 179 -2.05 -8.94 14.44
N PHE A 180 -0.84 -9.32 14.03
CA PHE A 180 0.14 -8.34 13.58
C PHE A 180 -0.22 -7.71 12.24
N SER A 181 -0.73 -8.52 11.29
CA SER A 181 -1.13 -8.06 9.95
C SER A 181 -2.64 -7.94 9.77
N SER A 182 -3.43 -8.28 10.79
CA SER A 182 -4.91 -8.22 10.80
C SER A 182 -5.55 -9.03 9.67
N VAL A 183 -5.00 -10.21 9.39
CA VAL A 183 -5.49 -11.12 8.36
C VAL A 183 -5.77 -12.51 8.91
N TYR A 184 -6.68 -13.24 8.26
CA TYR A 184 -6.84 -14.68 8.45
C TYR A 184 -6.04 -15.46 7.41
N TYR A 185 -5.56 -16.63 7.80
CA TYR A 185 -5.05 -17.61 6.84
C TYR A 185 -6.20 -18.44 6.30
N MET A 186 -6.23 -18.61 4.99
CA MET A 186 -7.29 -19.33 4.29
C MET A 186 -6.68 -20.28 3.27
N MET A 187 -7.34 -21.41 3.05
CA MET A 187 -7.00 -22.37 1.99
C MET A 187 -8.27 -22.81 1.25
N THR A 188 -8.14 -23.08 -0.03
CA THR A 188 -9.20 -23.67 -0.85
C THR A 188 -9.03 -25.18 -0.95
N ASP A 189 -10.12 -25.91 -1.13
CA ASP A 189 -10.08 -27.35 -1.35
C ASP A 189 -9.24 -27.73 -2.57
N GLY A 190 -8.48 -28.82 -2.44
CA GLY A 190 -7.62 -29.31 -3.51
C GLY A 190 -6.36 -28.46 -3.78
N SER A 191 -6.08 -27.45 -2.96
CA SER A 191 -4.90 -26.60 -3.07
C SER A 191 -4.01 -26.75 -1.82
N ASN A 192 -2.70 -26.62 -2.01
CA ASN A 192 -1.75 -26.46 -0.90
C ASN A 192 -1.34 -25.00 -0.69
N THR A 193 -1.93 -24.10 -1.47
CA THR A 193 -1.67 -22.67 -1.36
C THR A 193 -2.46 -22.06 -0.23
N ILE A 194 -1.80 -21.29 0.60
CA ILE A 194 -2.42 -20.52 1.68
C ILE A 194 -2.54 -19.06 1.25
N TYR A 195 -3.69 -18.49 1.51
CA TYR A 195 -4.01 -17.11 1.23
C TYR A 195 -4.14 -16.30 2.51
N THR A 196 -3.72 -15.05 2.50
CA THR A 196 -4.02 -14.12 3.59
C THR A 196 -5.18 -13.24 3.20
N VAL A 197 -6.27 -13.31 3.93
CA VAL A 197 -7.51 -12.59 3.65
C VAL A 197 -7.84 -11.61 4.77
N ASP A 198 -8.45 -10.49 4.41
CA ASP A 198 -8.82 -9.45 5.38
C ASP A 198 -9.82 -9.97 6.41
N SER A 199 -9.75 -9.44 7.63
CA SER A 199 -10.63 -9.81 8.74
C SER A 199 -12.11 -9.52 8.49
N THR A 200 -12.44 -8.70 7.51
CA THR A 200 -13.83 -8.38 7.13
C THR A 200 -14.57 -9.55 6.50
N ILE A 201 -13.87 -10.64 6.14
CA ILE A 201 -14.49 -11.86 5.58
C ILE A 201 -15.24 -12.67 6.64
N MET A 202 -14.97 -12.43 7.91
CA MET A 202 -15.61 -13.09 9.05
C MET A 202 -16.67 -12.18 9.67
#